data_54a04902ae47ea830cb3a73fba156d8b
#
_entry.id   54a04902ae47ea830cb3a73fba156d8b
#
_cell.length_a   1.000
_cell.length_b   1.000
_cell.length_c   1.000
_cell.angle_alpha   90.00
_cell.angle_beta   90.00
_cell.angle_gamma   90.00
#
_symmetry.space_group_name_H-M   'P 1'
#
loop_
_entity.id
_entity.type
_entity.pdbx_description
1 polymer ?
#
loop_
_entity_poly.entity_id
_entity_poly.type
_entity_poly.pdbx_seq_one_letter_code
_entity_poly.pdbx_strand_id
1 'polypeptide(L)'
;HPFEDILEKMSDRGALVVPSHANVANSGMLTGRQGNPLAKLICNPRLQALGITPSVAAAQEQEAIIERRKPFDRKHPLAVIHADDISHPDALEAHGGSTWFKVSAPTIESLKIAVRTPETRVALTDPKEETRPLLKEISWVGGFLDGVTIPLSSDLTALIGGRGTGKSTAIESLRYVLGLTPIGVSAKADHDAIVSGVLRAGTVVKLRVEATSPRAQDFTIERSVNNPPVVKDASGTVTSLQPTDVIGDVEIFGQHELAELASDSAKVASMLHRFQGNGDLTAEHKATLAQLKESREELS
;
A
#
# COMPACT_ATOMS: atom_id res chain seq x y z
N HIS A 1 31.75 26.78 -6.75
CA HIS A 1 30.97 26.24 -7.86
C HIS A 1 29.49 26.53 -7.64
N PRO A 2 28.75 26.95 -8.69
CA PRO A 2 27.29 27.09 -8.56
C PRO A 2 26.67 25.78 -8.09
N PHE A 3 25.59 25.86 -7.32
CA PHE A 3 24.91 24.66 -6.80
C PHE A 3 24.45 23.74 -7.94
N GLU A 4 24.07 24.30 -9.08
CA GLU A 4 23.64 23.59 -10.27
C GLU A 4 24.73 22.66 -10.82
N ASP A 5 26.01 23.08 -10.81
CA ASP A 5 27.14 22.25 -11.23
C ASP A 5 27.35 21.05 -10.29
N ILE A 6 27.16 21.28 -8.98
CA ILE A 6 27.24 20.21 -7.97
C ILE A 6 26.09 19.23 -8.17
N LEU A 7 24.86 19.73 -8.35
CA LEU A 7 23.68 18.94 -8.58
C LEU A 7 23.85 18.04 -9.81
N GLU A 8 24.36 18.61 -10.92
CA GLU A 8 24.60 17.85 -12.15
C GLU A 8 25.68 16.78 -11.95
N LYS A 9 26.86 17.17 -11.52
CA LYS A 9 28.01 16.26 -11.36
C LYS A 9 27.75 15.12 -10.39
N MET A 10 27.06 15.39 -9.30
CA MET A 10 26.76 14.37 -8.28
C MET A 10 25.62 13.45 -8.72
N SER A 11 24.59 14.00 -9.37
CA SER A 11 23.50 13.19 -9.94
C SER A 11 23.99 12.24 -11.03
N ASP A 12 24.91 12.70 -11.91
CA ASP A 12 25.49 11.87 -12.97
C ASP A 12 26.35 10.72 -12.40
N ARG A 13 26.88 10.87 -11.18
CA ARG A 13 27.56 9.81 -10.43
C ARG A 13 26.62 8.91 -9.62
N GLY A 14 25.32 9.11 -9.77
CA GLY A 14 24.31 8.31 -9.07
C GLY A 14 24.03 8.75 -7.65
N ALA A 15 24.45 9.92 -7.20
CA ALA A 15 24.09 10.44 -5.89
C ALA A 15 22.66 11.00 -5.85
N LEU A 16 22.03 10.95 -4.69
CA LEU A 16 20.85 11.76 -4.35
C LEU A 16 21.36 13.05 -3.68
N VAL A 17 21.07 14.19 -4.32
CA VAL A 17 21.47 15.50 -3.80
C VAL A 17 20.28 16.14 -3.09
N VAL A 18 20.44 16.42 -1.80
CA VAL A 18 19.43 17.06 -0.95
C VAL A 18 20.05 18.34 -0.36
N PRO A 19 19.64 19.54 -0.80
CA PRO A 19 20.07 20.76 -0.14
C PRO A 19 19.49 20.81 1.27
N SER A 20 20.35 20.80 2.27
CA SER A 20 19.96 20.89 3.69
C SER A 20 19.59 22.33 4.05
N HIS A 21 18.81 22.49 5.12
CA HIS A 21 18.44 23.78 5.70
C HIS A 21 17.90 24.78 4.68
N ALA A 22 17.12 24.32 3.71
CA ALA A 22 16.72 25.12 2.56
C ALA A 22 15.92 26.37 2.96
N ASN A 23 15.20 26.34 4.08
CA ASN A 23 14.41 27.47 4.62
C ASN A 23 15.15 28.38 5.60
N VAL A 24 16.42 28.06 5.98
CA VAL A 24 17.15 28.85 6.97
C VAL A 24 17.59 30.20 6.37
N ALA A 25 17.38 31.29 7.11
CA ALA A 25 17.75 32.62 6.68
C ALA A 25 19.24 32.76 6.38
N ASN A 26 19.59 33.51 5.35
CA ASN A 26 20.95 33.84 4.91
C ASN A 26 21.81 32.65 4.37
N SER A 27 21.44 31.41 4.62
CA SER A 27 22.17 30.23 4.15
C SER A 27 21.35 29.26 3.32
N GLY A 28 20.03 29.26 3.50
CA GLY A 28 19.12 28.36 2.83
C GLY A 28 18.92 28.66 1.37
N MET A 29 18.77 27.63 0.57
CA MET A 29 18.56 27.74 -0.87
C MET A 29 17.30 28.56 -1.23
N LEU A 30 16.24 28.46 -0.42
CA LEU A 30 14.97 29.15 -0.65
C LEU A 30 14.99 30.62 -0.18
N THR A 31 15.94 31.00 0.67
CA THR A 31 16.06 32.36 1.20
C THR A 31 17.11 33.19 0.48
N GLY A 32 18.11 32.54 -0.10
CA GLY A 32 19.21 33.21 -0.82
C GLY A 32 18.90 33.56 -2.28
N ARG A 33 17.76 33.09 -2.84
CA ARG A 33 17.36 33.32 -4.24
C ARG A 33 15.87 33.60 -4.33
N GLN A 34 15.47 34.41 -5.28
CA GLN A 34 14.06 34.76 -5.54
C GLN A 34 13.79 34.80 -7.05
N GLY A 35 12.51 34.74 -7.41
CA GLY A 35 12.06 34.88 -8.80
C GLY A 35 12.59 33.81 -9.75
N ASN A 36 12.93 34.22 -10.97
CA ASN A 36 13.35 33.31 -12.05
C ASN A 36 14.56 32.42 -11.71
N PRO A 37 15.63 32.91 -11.03
CA PRO A 37 16.75 32.06 -10.64
C PRO A 37 16.34 30.93 -9.69
N LEU A 38 15.43 31.20 -8.75
CA LEU A 38 14.90 30.17 -7.85
C LEU A 38 14.00 29.19 -8.64
N ALA A 39 13.11 29.70 -9.47
CA ALA A 39 12.22 28.86 -10.28
C ALA A 39 13.01 27.90 -11.19
N LYS A 40 14.07 28.39 -11.87
CA LYS A 40 14.94 27.55 -12.70
C LYS A 40 15.61 26.43 -11.89
N LEU A 41 16.06 26.71 -10.68
CA LEU A 41 16.67 25.72 -9.81
C LEU A 41 15.66 24.69 -9.31
N ILE A 42 14.51 25.15 -8.81
CA ILE A 42 13.43 24.29 -8.30
C ILE A 42 12.87 23.39 -9.40
N CYS A 43 12.73 23.89 -10.63
CA CYS A 43 12.25 23.10 -11.77
C CYS A 43 13.31 22.20 -12.40
N ASN A 44 14.55 22.20 -11.89
CA ASN A 44 15.57 21.28 -12.37
C ASN A 44 15.18 19.81 -12.04
N PRO A 45 15.08 18.91 -13.04
CA PRO A 45 14.63 17.54 -12.83
C PRO A 45 15.58 16.70 -11.96
N ARG A 46 16.85 17.10 -11.83
CA ARG A 46 17.83 16.44 -10.97
C ARG A 46 17.60 16.77 -9.48
N LEU A 47 16.97 17.89 -9.16
CA LEU A 47 16.58 18.22 -7.77
C LEU A 47 15.32 17.43 -7.42
N GLN A 48 15.44 16.48 -6.50
CA GLN A 48 14.37 15.55 -6.15
C GLN A 48 13.84 15.75 -4.73
N ALA A 49 14.63 16.37 -3.86
CA ALA A 49 14.28 16.58 -2.47
C ALA A 49 14.80 17.92 -1.92
N LEU A 50 14.17 18.41 -0.85
CA LEU A 50 14.58 19.56 -0.07
C LEU A 50 14.67 19.17 1.40
N GLY A 51 15.81 19.46 2.04
CA GLY A 51 15.98 19.37 3.47
C GLY A 51 15.45 20.66 4.13
N ILE A 52 14.37 20.56 4.88
CA ILE A 52 13.72 21.64 5.60
C ILE A 52 14.01 21.50 7.08
N THR A 53 14.41 22.60 7.73
CA THR A 53 14.57 22.68 9.18
C THR A 53 13.21 22.99 9.81
N PRO A 54 12.58 22.05 10.53
CA PRO A 54 11.21 22.23 11.01
C PRO A 54 11.11 23.27 12.15
N SER A 55 12.19 23.52 12.88
CA SER A 55 12.25 24.55 13.94
C SER A 55 12.31 25.98 13.41
N VAL A 56 12.48 26.17 12.10
CA VAL A 56 12.60 27.48 11.45
C VAL A 56 11.33 27.76 10.64
N ALA A 57 10.92 29.02 10.63
CA ALA A 57 9.76 29.47 9.85
C ALA A 57 9.92 29.13 8.36
N ALA A 58 8.80 28.84 7.70
CA ALA A 58 8.78 28.58 6.28
C ALA A 58 9.32 29.78 5.49
N ALA A 59 10.13 29.52 4.45
CA ALA A 59 10.55 30.55 3.51
C ALA A 59 9.35 31.05 2.70
N GLN A 60 9.41 32.30 2.22
CA GLN A 60 8.32 32.98 1.53
C GLN A 60 7.70 32.16 0.38
N GLU A 61 8.52 31.50 -0.41
CA GLU A 61 8.07 30.71 -1.57
C GLU A 61 7.90 29.19 -1.28
N GLN A 62 8.14 28.78 -0.03
CA GLN A 62 8.21 27.34 0.31
C GLN A 62 6.89 26.60 0.03
N GLU A 63 5.76 27.18 0.42
CA GLU A 63 4.45 26.58 0.19
C GLU A 63 4.14 26.47 -1.31
N ALA A 64 4.38 27.55 -2.07
CA ALA A 64 4.19 27.56 -3.52
C ALA A 64 5.06 26.53 -4.24
N ILE A 65 6.28 26.27 -3.75
CA ILE A 65 7.20 25.26 -4.27
C ILE A 65 6.67 23.85 -3.98
N ILE A 66 6.24 23.57 -2.77
CA ILE A 66 5.70 22.26 -2.36
C ILE A 66 4.43 21.93 -3.14
N GLU A 67 3.53 22.89 -3.28
CA GLU A 67 2.27 22.75 -4.01
C GLU A 67 2.42 22.88 -5.53
N ARG A 68 3.62 23.11 -6.02
CA ARG A 68 3.92 23.28 -7.47
C ARG A 68 3.11 24.41 -8.12
N ARG A 69 2.82 25.46 -7.36
CA ARG A 69 2.20 26.69 -7.90
C ARG A 69 3.18 27.45 -8.80
N LYS A 70 2.71 28.07 -9.86
CA LYS A 70 3.56 28.89 -10.76
C LYS A 70 4.33 29.95 -9.99
N PRO A 71 5.61 30.17 -10.30
CA PRO A 71 6.42 29.62 -11.43
C PRO A 71 7.14 28.29 -11.12
N PHE A 72 6.74 27.54 -10.10
CA PHE A 72 7.39 26.29 -9.62
C PHE A 72 6.68 25.02 -10.12
N ASP A 73 5.97 25.11 -11.24
CA ASP A 73 5.19 24.02 -11.85
C ASP A 73 6.08 22.97 -12.50
N ARG A 74 6.54 22.02 -11.72
CA ARG A 74 7.38 20.88 -12.14
C ARG A 74 6.55 19.60 -12.35
N LYS A 75 7.06 18.70 -13.22
CA LYS A 75 6.38 17.44 -13.54
C LYS A 75 6.23 16.51 -12.32
N HIS A 76 7.27 16.41 -11.51
CA HIS A 76 7.30 15.55 -10.31
C HIS A 76 7.41 16.42 -9.07
N PRO A 77 6.74 16.06 -7.96
CA PRO A 77 6.85 16.78 -6.71
C PRO A 77 8.27 16.72 -6.15
N LEU A 78 8.63 17.68 -5.30
CA LEU A 78 9.82 17.59 -4.47
C LEU A 78 9.49 16.84 -3.19
N ALA A 79 10.32 15.89 -2.80
CA ALA A 79 10.26 15.32 -1.48
C ALA A 79 10.69 16.36 -0.45
N VAL A 80 9.89 16.58 0.58
CA VAL A 80 10.29 17.35 1.75
C VAL A 80 10.89 16.39 2.76
N ILE A 81 12.10 16.69 3.21
CA ILE A 81 12.81 15.93 4.22
C ILE A 81 13.06 16.87 5.40
N HIS A 82 12.62 16.50 6.58
CA HIS A 82 13.01 17.19 7.78
C HIS A 82 14.48 16.88 8.07
N ALA A 83 15.27 17.91 8.17
CA ALA A 83 16.70 17.84 8.47
C ALA A 83 17.03 18.90 9.51
N ASP A 84 17.55 18.46 10.64
CA ASP A 84 18.01 19.33 11.70
C ASP A 84 19.43 18.91 12.11
N ASP A 85 20.21 19.84 12.66
CA ASP A 85 21.54 19.56 13.14
C ASP A 85 21.48 18.90 14.50
N ILE A 86 22.15 17.78 14.64
CA ILE A 86 22.27 17.04 15.90
C ILE A 86 23.68 17.25 16.43
N SER A 87 23.82 18.08 17.44
CA SER A 87 25.11 18.43 18.05
C SER A 87 25.57 17.43 19.11
N HIS A 88 24.68 16.60 19.64
CA HIS A 88 24.96 15.65 20.72
C HIS A 88 24.10 14.38 20.55
N PRO A 89 24.60 13.18 20.90
CA PRO A 89 23.83 11.94 20.77
C PRO A 89 22.45 11.96 21.43
N ASP A 90 22.31 12.57 22.60
CA ASP A 90 21.03 12.68 23.31
C ASP A 90 19.99 13.53 22.56
N ALA A 91 20.43 14.38 21.64
CA ALA A 91 19.53 15.17 20.80
C ALA A 91 18.85 14.33 19.70
N LEU A 92 19.28 13.08 19.45
CA LEU A 92 18.62 12.15 18.54
C LEU A 92 17.19 11.84 18.96
N GLU A 93 16.91 11.77 20.25
CA GLU A 93 15.56 11.51 20.76
C GLU A 93 14.68 12.76 20.79
N ALA A 94 15.28 13.95 20.84
CA ALA A 94 14.60 15.24 20.99
C ALA A 94 14.66 16.15 19.76
N HIS A 95 15.03 15.63 18.59
CA HIS A 95 15.15 16.42 17.35
C HIS A 95 13.78 16.97 16.90
N GLY A 96 13.81 18.13 16.25
CA GLY A 96 12.60 18.88 15.87
C GLY A 96 11.72 18.27 14.79
N GLY A 97 12.13 17.15 14.18
CA GLY A 97 11.34 16.45 13.20
C GLY A 97 12.05 15.23 12.62
N SER A 98 11.27 14.27 12.21
CA SER A 98 11.72 13.05 11.55
C SER A 98 11.10 12.94 10.17
N THR A 99 11.73 12.13 9.33
CA THR A 99 11.19 11.76 8.02
C THR A 99 11.18 10.26 7.89
N TRP A 100 10.02 9.72 7.56
CA TRP A 100 9.81 8.30 7.31
C TRP A 100 9.83 8.03 5.81
N PHE A 101 10.58 7.03 5.41
CA PHE A 101 10.68 6.59 4.02
C PHE A 101 10.14 5.18 3.87
N LYS A 102 9.16 5.00 3.00
CA LYS A 102 8.66 3.68 2.62
C LYS A 102 9.58 3.08 1.57
N VAL A 103 10.44 2.18 2.00
CA VAL A 103 11.48 1.54 1.18
C VAL A 103 11.44 0.02 1.34
N SER A 104 11.82 -0.72 0.29
CA SER A 104 11.92 -2.19 0.35
C SER A 104 13.21 -2.67 0.98
N ALA A 105 14.26 -1.83 0.97
CA ALA A 105 15.55 -2.09 1.60
C ALA A 105 16.24 -0.75 1.91
N PRO A 106 17.09 -0.65 2.93
CA PRO A 106 17.81 0.58 3.27
C PRO A 106 18.99 0.83 2.31
N THR A 107 18.68 1.09 1.04
CA THR A 107 19.65 1.38 -0.02
C THR A 107 19.41 2.76 -0.63
N ILE A 108 20.46 3.33 -1.25
CA ILE A 108 20.35 4.63 -1.93
C ILE A 108 19.37 4.57 -3.11
N GLU A 109 19.29 3.43 -3.80
CA GLU A 109 18.35 3.20 -4.90
C GLU A 109 16.90 3.24 -4.39
N SER A 110 16.60 2.61 -3.25
CA SER A 110 15.29 2.65 -2.61
C SER A 110 14.91 4.07 -2.17
N LEU A 111 15.86 4.84 -1.61
CA LEU A 111 15.65 6.25 -1.28
C LEU A 111 15.36 7.10 -2.52
N LYS A 112 16.09 6.89 -3.62
CA LYS A 112 15.81 7.57 -4.88
C LYS A 112 14.41 7.29 -5.42
N ILE A 113 13.92 6.05 -5.27
CA ILE A 113 12.56 5.69 -5.63
C ILE A 113 11.56 6.43 -4.72
N ALA A 114 11.82 6.47 -3.41
CA ALA A 114 10.94 7.12 -2.45
C ALA A 114 10.81 8.62 -2.74
N VAL A 115 11.90 9.33 -2.99
CA VAL A 115 11.85 10.78 -3.27
C VAL A 115 11.28 11.13 -4.65
N ARG A 116 11.16 10.18 -5.57
CA ARG A 116 10.48 10.38 -6.87
C ARG A 116 8.96 10.30 -6.76
N THR A 117 8.45 9.63 -5.74
CA THR A 117 7.02 9.46 -5.47
C THR A 117 6.71 9.79 -4.00
N PRO A 118 7.03 11.03 -3.56
CA PRO A 118 6.99 11.38 -2.15
C PRO A 118 5.57 11.32 -1.57
N GLU A 119 4.53 11.55 -2.36
CA GLU A 119 3.14 11.53 -1.90
C GLU A 119 2.74 10.17 -1.28
N THR A 120 3.41 9.08 -1.68
CA THR A 120 3.11 7.72 -1.21
C THR A 120 4.23 7.06 -0.44
N ARG A 121 5.42 7.67 -0.40
CA ARG A 121 6.63 7.05 0.15
C ARG A 121 7.41 7.90 1.15
N VAL A 122 7.00 9.15 1.36
CA VAL A 122 7.65 10.04 2.32
C VAL A 122 6.59 10.60 3.26
N ALA A 123 6.81 10.45 4.56
CA ALA A 123 5.96 11.02 5.60
C ALA A 123 6.79 11.85 6.58
N LEU A 124 6.26 13.01 6.99
CA LEU A 124 6.86 13.92 7.97
C LEU A 124 6.33 13.72 9.39
N THR A 125 5.35 12.85 9.52
CA THR A 125 4.80 12.39 10.80
C THR A 125 4.90 10.88 10.85
N ASP A 126 4.96 10.31 12.04
CA ASP A 126 5.01 8.86 12.22
C ASP A 126 3.82 8.20 11.53
N PRO A 127 4.04 7.37 10.51
CA PRO A 127 2.95 6.68 9.87
C PRO A 127 2.31 5.72 10.88
N LYS A 128 0.99 5.77 10.98
CA LYS A 128 0.24 4.84 11.83
C LYS A 128 0.53 3.40 11.42
N GLU A 129 0.64 2.53 12.41
CA GLU A 129 0.74 1.09 12.17
C GLU A 129 -0.43 0.60 11.30
N GLU A 130 -0.12 -0.34 10.41
CA GLU A 130 -1.13 -1.00 9.59
C GLU A 130 -2.12 -1.74 10.50
N THR A 131 -3.38 -1.37 10.43
CA THR A 131 -4.45 -2.01 11.20
C THR A 131 -5.18 -3.10 10.41
N ARG A 132 -4.78 -3.33 9.17
CA ARG A 132 -5.35 -4.36 8.28
C ARG A 132 -4.56 -5.66 8.35
N PRO A 133 -5.21 -6.81 8.17
CA PRO A 133 -4.52 -8.08 8.03
C PRO A 133 -3.60 -8.08 6.79
N LEU A 134 -2.47 -8.77 6.89
CA LEU A 134 -1.47 -8.87 5.83
C LEU A 134 -1.46 -10.27 5.24
N LEU A 135 -1.65 -10.40 3.95
CA LEU A 135 -1.40 -11.64 3.21
C LEU A 135 0.12 -11.76 2.99
N LYS A 136 0.75 -12.77 3.59
CA LYS A 136 2.22 -12.94 3.56
C LYS A 136 2.71 -13.72 2.35
N GLU A 137 2.08 -14.85 2.08
CA GLU A 137 2.46 -15.73 0.97
C GLU A 137 1.32 -16.68 0.61
N ILE A 138 1.29 -17.08 -0.66
CA ILE A 138 0.45 -18.17 -1.14
C ILE A 138 1.33 -19.28 -1.70
N SER A 139 0.98 -20.55 -1.39
CA SER A 139 1.74 -21.73 -1.83
C SER A 139 0.80 -22.88 -2.20
N TRP A 140 1.31 -23.83 -2.97
CA TRP A 140 0.57 -24.98 -3.47
C TRP A 140 1.31 -26.26 -3.21
N VAL A 141 0.56 -27.29 -2.85
CA VAL A 141 1.01 -28.67 -2.78
C VAL A 141 0.13 -29.48 -3.74
N GLY A 142 0.75 -30.07 -4.75
CA GLY A 142 0.05 -30.76 -5.85
C GLY A 142 -0.48 -29.81 -6.93
N GLY A 143 -0.99 -30.38 -8.03
CA GLY A 143 -1.54 -29.65 -9.16
C GLY A 143 -0.52 -28.93 -10.04
N PHE A 144 -0.97 -27.98 -10.84
CA PHE A 144 -0.16 -27.25 -11.82
C PHE A 144 0.92 -26.34 -11.18
N LEU A 145 0.69 -25.83 -9.98
CA LEU A 145 1.59 -24.95 -9.27
C LEU A 145 2.32 -25.67 -8.11
N ASP A 146 2.47 -26.99 -8.17
CA ASP A 146 3.11 -27.77 -7.10
C ASP A 146 4.48 -27.20 -6.74
N GLY A 147 4.73 -27.03 -5.44
CA GLY A 147 6.00 -26.52 -4.90
C GLY A 147 6.23 -25.02 -5.11
N VAL A 148 5.33 -24.31 -5.81
CA VAL A 148 5.45 -22.86 -5.99
C VAL A 148 5.03 -22.15 -4.71
N THR A 149 5.79 -21.12 -4.33
CA THR A 149 5.46 -20.17 -3.25
C THR A 149 5.63 -18.76 -3.77
N ILE A 150 4.59 -17.95 -3.63
CA ILE A 150 4.60 -16.54 -4.04
C ILE A 150 4.51 -15.67 -2.77
N PRO A 151 5.57 -14.92 -2.42
CA PRO A 151 5.50 -13.94 -1.35
C PRO A 151 4.61 -12.77 -1.78
N LEU A 152 3.81 -12.26 -0.85
CA LEU A 152 2.90 -11.15 -1.08
C LEU A 152 3.38 -9.93 -0.29
N SER A 153 3.37 -8.79 -0.95
CA SER A 153 3.69 -7.50 -0.33
C SER A 153 2.48 -6.96 0.42
N SER A 154 2.72 -6.26 1.52
CA SER A 154 1.68 -5.52 2.24
C SER A 154 1.02 -4.42 1.38
N ASP A 155 1.68 -3.97 0.31
CA ASP A 155 1.19 -2.88 -0.55
C ASP A 155 0.65 -3.37 -1.88
N LEU A 156 1.55 -3.74 -2.80
CA LEU A 156 1.22 -4.17 -4.15
C LEU A 156 2.12 -5.33 -4.57
N THR A 157 1.50 -6.42 -4.98
CA THR A 157 2.18 -7.53 -5.65
C THR A 157 1.70 -7.59 -7.10
N ALA A 158 2.61 -7.49 -8.06
CA ALA A 158 2.33 -7.60 -9.48
C ALA A 158 2.77 -8.97 -10.01
N LEU A 159 1.83 -9.72 -10.62
CA LEU A 159 2.13 -10.98 -11.30
C LEU A 159 2.36 -10.71 -12.79
N ILE A 160 3.61 -10.90 -13.23
CA ILE A 160 4.03 -10.64 -14.62
C ILE A 160 4.39 -11.97 -15.29
N GLY A 161 3.98 -12.15 -16.53
CA GLY A 161 4.30 -13.36 -17.30
C GLY A 161 3.46 -13.49 -18.56
N GLY A 162 3.84 -14.38 -19.45
CA GLY A 162 3.12 -14.70 -20.69
C GLY A 162 1.76 -15.37 -20.45
N ARG A 163 1.06 -15.71 -21.56
CA ARG A 163 -0.19 -16.50 -21.50
C ARG A 163 0.13 -17.91 -20.99
N GLY A 164 -0.74 -18.46 -20.12
CA GLY A 164 -0.60 -19.83 -19.62
C GLY A 164 0.40 -20.02 -18.49
N THR A 165 1.06 -18.96 -17.97
CA THR A 165 2.07 -19.07 -16.89
C THR A 165 1.48 -19.18 -15.47
N GLY A 166 0.16 -19.31 -15.30
CA GLY A 166 -0.47 -19.52 -13.99
C GLY A 166 -0.93 -18.27 -13.26
N LYS A 167 -0.84 -17.05 -13.85
CA LYS A 167 -1.26 -15.80 -13.18
C LYS A 167 -2.74 -15.85 -12.74
N SER A 168 -3.64 -16.20 -13.65
CA SER A 168 -5.07 -16.35 -13.32
C SER A 168 -5.29 -17.49 -12.33
N THR A 169 -4.52 -18.58 -12.43
CA THR A 169 -4.60 -19.69 -11.48
C THR A 169 -4.20 -19.21 -10.07
N ALA A 170 -3.18 -18.37 -9.93
CA ALA A 170 -2.79 -17.83 -8.62
C ALA A 170 -3.89 -16.95 -8.01
N ILE A 171 -4.51 -16.06 -8.80
CA ILE A 171 -5.60 -15.19 -8.32
C ILE A 171 -6.84 -16.04 -7.95
N GLU A 172 -7.23 -16.99 -8.79
CA GLU A 172 -8.37 -17.86 -8.51
C GLU A 172 -8.10 -18.83 -7.35
N SER A 173 -6.81 -19.17 -7.10
CA SER A 173 -6.41 -19.92 -5.89
C SER A 173 -6.57 -19.09 -4.61
N LEU A 174 -6.28 -17.79 -4.65
CA LEU A 174 -6.56 -16.88 -3.53
C LEU A 174 -8.06 -16.85 -3.24
N ARG A 175 -8.89 -16.66 -4.28
CA ARG A 175 -10.35 -16.72 -4.16
C ARG A 175 -10.80 -18.07 -3.56
N TYR A 176 -10.25 -19.16 -4.08
CA TYR A 176 -10.61 -20.51 -3.68
C TYR A 176 -10.29 -20.76 -2.19
N VAL A 177 -9.05 -20.47 -1.76
CA VAL A 177 -8.61 -20.74 -0.37
C VAL A 177 -9.40 -19.91 0.65
N LEU A 178 -9.85 -18.71 0.27
CA LEU A 178 -10.68 -17.84 1.09
C LEU A 178 -12.17 -18.19 1.09
N GLY A 179 -12.60 -19.09 0.21
CA GLY A 179 -14.01 -19.47 0.10
C GLY A 179 -14.90 -18.40 -0.53
N LEU A 180 -14.31 -17.46 -1.29
CA LEU A 180 -15.03 -16.37 -1.93
C LEU A 180 -15.70 -16.84 -3.23
N THR A 181 -16.91 -16.34 -3.49
CA THR A 181 -17.66 -16.65 -4.71
C THR A 181 -17.46 -15.57 -5.78
N PRO A 182 -17.16 -15.92 -7.03
CA PRO A 182 -17.09 -14.97 -8.13
C PRO A 182 -18.42 -14.24 -8.37
N ILE A 183 -18.34 -13.01 -8.85
CA ILE A 183 -19.50 -12.20 -9.22
C ILE A 183 -19.79 -12.42 -10.71
N GLY A 184 -20.99 -12.96 -11.01
CA GLY A 184 -21.42 -13.21 -12.38
C GLY A 184 -21.25 -14.66 -12.84
N VAL A 185 -22.00 -15.01 -13.87
CA VAL A 185 -22.09 -16.41 -14.38
C VAL A 185 -20.79 -16.82 -15.09
N SER A 186 -20.24 -15.91 -15.90
CA SER A 186 -19.02 -16.18 -16.67
C SER A 186 -17.82 -16.35 -15.74
N ALA A 187 -17.65 -15.46 -14.77
CA ALA A 187 -16.55 -15.51 -13.81
C ALA A 187 -16.63 -16.78 -12.94
N LYS A 188 -17.82 -17.20 -12.57
CA LYS A 188 -18.03 -18.47 -11.86
C LYS A 188 -17.62 -19.68 -12.70
N ALA A 189 -18.00 -19.70 -13.97
CA ALA A 189 -17.62 -20.79 -14.87
C ALA A 189 -16.10 -20.86 -15.07
N ASP A 190 -15.44 -19.72 -15.22
CA ASP A 190 -13.97 -19.62 -15.34
C ASP A 190 -13.27 -20.10 -14.05
N HIS A 191 -13.78 -19.68 -12.89
CA HIS A 191 -13.29 -20.13 -11.58
C HIS A 191 -13.41 -21.65 -11.44
N ASP A 192 -14.59 -22.21 -11.70
CA ASP A 192 -14.87 -23.64 -11.58
C ASP A 192 -13.98 -24.45 -12.55
N ALA A 193 -13.75 -23.93 -13.76
CA ALA A 193 -12.85 -24.54 -14.74
C ALA A 193 -11.39 -24.55 -14.25
N ILE A 194 -10.92 -23.49 -13.61
CA ILE A 194 -9.56 -23.43 -13.03
C ILE A 194 -9.46 -24.40 -11.85
N VAL A 195 -10.42 -24.41 -10.93
CA VAL A 195 -10.39 -25.28 -9.76
C VAL A 195 -10.42 -26.76 -10.17
N SER A 196 -11.33 -27.14 -11.08
CA SER A 196 -11.48 -28.53 -11.49
C SER A 196 -10.40 -28.99 -12.48
N GLY A 197 -10.04 -28.15 -13.44
CA GLY A 197 -9.17 -28.51 -14.57
C GLY A 197 -7.68 -28.27 -14.30
N VAL A 198 -7.33 -27.22 -13.54
CA VAL A 198 -5.94 -26.79 -13.31
C VAL A 198 -5.45 -27.19 -11.94
N LEU A 199 -6.16 -26.82 -10.86
CA LEU A 199 -5.77 -27.24 -9.50
C LEU A 199 -5.96 -28.75 -9.34
N ARG A 200 -7.09 -29.28 -9.72
CA ARG A 200 -7.46 -30.72 -9.68
C ARG A 200 -7.58 -31.27 -8.25
N ALA A 201 -8.21 -32.43 -8.13
CA ALA A 201 -8.32 -33.16 -6.87
C ALA A 201 -6.94 -33.48 -6.28
N GLY A 202 -6.81 -33.33 -4.97
CA GLY A 202 -5.55 -33.55 -4.23
C GLY A 202 -4.65 -32.33 -4.11
N THR A 203 -4.92 -31.24 -4.84
CA THR A 203 -4.18 -29.98 -4.62
C THR A 203 -4.61 -29.33 -3.31
N VAL A 204 -3.65 -28.85 -2.55
CA VAL A 204 -3.83 -28.03 -1.34
C VAL A 204 -3.29 -26.64 -1.61
N VAL A 205 -4.13 -25.62 -1.49
CA VAL A 205 -3.73 -24.22 -1.51
C VAL A 205 -3.55 -23.75 -0.07
N LYS A 206 -2.45 -23.05 0.21
CA LYS A 206 -2.12 -22.51 1.53
C LYS A 206 -1.88 -21.01 1.41
N LEU A 207 -2.49 -20.24 2.31
CA LEU A 207 -2.33 -18.80 2.42
C LEU A 207 -1.89 -18.45 3.84
N ARG A 208 -0.68 -17.89 3.98
CA ARG A 208 -0.22 -17.34 5.26
C ARG A 208 -0.69 -15.91 5.42
N VAL A 209 -1.23 -15.62 6.58
CA VAL A 209 -1.85 -14.34 6.93
C VAL A 209 -1.34 -13.90 8.29
N GLU A 210 -1.02 -12.63 8.44
CA GLU A 210 -0.82 -11.99 9.73
C GLU A 210 -2.07 -11.16 10.05
N ALA A 211 -2.83 -11.57 11.06
CA ALA A 211 -3.92 -10.77 11.61
C ALA A 211 -3.33 -9.66 12.49
N THR A 212 -3.90 -8.46 12.42
CA THR A 212 -3.40 -7.29 13.14
C THR A 212 -4.22 -6.96 14.40
N SER A 213 -5.44 -7.47 14.51
CA SER A 213 -6.34 -7.22 15.66
C SER A 213 -6.75 -8.54 16.32
N PRO A 214 -6.84 -8.60 17.67
CA PRO A 214 -6.47 -7.57 18.65
C PRO A 214 -4.96 -7.39 18.83
N ARG A 215 -4.15 -8.27 18.25
CA ARG A 215 -2.67 -8.22 18.20
C ARG A 215 -2.17 -8.96 16.97
N ALA A 216 -0.96 -8.65 16.53
CA ALA A 216 -0.33 -9.34 15.43
C ALA A 216 -0.17 -10.84 15.76
N GLN A 217 -0.76 -11.70 14.91
CA GLN A 217 -0.71 -13.15 15.04
C GLN A 217 -0.77 -13.80 13.66
N ASP A 218 0.11 -14.78 13.45
CA ASP A 218 0.16 -15.55 12.19
C ASP A 218 -0.90 -16.65 12.17
N PHE A 219 -1.56 -16.78 11.00
CA PHE A 219 -2.46 -17.87 10.67
C PHE A 219 -2.09 -18.48 9.32
N THR A 220 -2.47 -19.73 9.12
CA THR A 220 -2.43 -20.39 7.81
C THR A 220 -3.84 -20.83 7.45
N ILE A 221 -4.36 -20.32 6.34
CA ILE A 221 -5.62 -20.77 5.76
C ILE A 221 -5.27 -21.82 4.70
N GLU A 222 -5.77 -23.03 4.85
CA GLU A 222 -5.56 -24.12 3.91
C GLU A 222 -6.88 -24.60 3.33
N ARG A 223 -6.87 -24.91 2.03
CA ARG A 223 -8.01 -25.56 1.40
C ARG A 223 -7.56 -26.59 0.37
N SER A 224 -7.95 -27.83 0.56
CA SER A 224 -7.81 -28.86 -0.48
C SER A 224 -8.99 -28.81 -1.44
N VAL A 225 -8.76 -29.20 -2.70
CA VAL A 225 -9.83 -29.21 -3.70
C VAL A 225 -10.97 -30.14 -3.25
N ASN A 226 -12.20 -29.63 -3.36
CA ASN A 226 -13.46 -30.22 -2.90
C ASN A 226 -13.72 -30.22 -1.37
N ASN A 227 -12.90 -29.54 -0.59
CA ASN A 227 -13.11 -29.40 0.84
C ASN A 227 -13.34 -27.93 1.25
N PRO A 228 -13.95 -27.68 2.42
CA PRO A 228 -14.03 -26.34 2.98
C PRO A 228 -12.64 -25.81 3.39
N PRO A 229 -12.46 -24.49 3.49
CA PRO A 229 -11.24 -23.91 4.05
C PRO A 229 -11.09 -24.25 5.53
N VAL A 230 -9.86 -24.36 5.98
CA VAL A 230 -9.48 -24.62 7.38
C VAL A 230 -8.47 -23.58 7.80
N VAL A 231 -8.68 -22.94 8.95
CA VAL A 231 -7.79 -21.96 9.55
C VAL A 231 -6.95 -22.63 10.64
N LYS A 232 -5.63 -22.51 10.54
CA LYS A 232 -4.65 -23.02 11.51
C LYS A 232 -3.93 -21.84 12.17
N ASP A 233 -3.64 -21.98 13.45
CA ASP A 233 -2.81 -21.02 14.17
C ASP A 233 -1.30 -21.19 13.84
N ALA A 234 -0.45 -20.38 14.47
CA ALA A 234 1.01 -20.42 14.29
C ALA A 234 1.64 -21.76 14.70
N SER A 235 0.99 -22.55 15.55
CA SER A 235 1.43 -23.89 15.94
C SER A 235 1.02 -24.97 14.94
N GLY A 236 0.18 -24.62 13.94
CA GLY A 236 -0.41 -25.56 12.99
C GLY A 236 -1.68 -26.25 13.49
N THR A 237 -2.19 -25.86 14.66
CA THR A 237 -3.42 -26.41 15.22
C THR A 237 -4.64 -25.82 14.51
N VAL A 238 -5.59 -26.69 14.14
CA VAL A 238 -6.85 -26.28 13.51
C VAL A 238 -7.69 -25.48 14.52
N THR A 239 -8.17 -24.34 14.08
CA THR A 239 -9.05 -23.45 14.88
C THR A 239 -10.50 -23.58 14.42
N SER A 240 -11.44 -23.01 15.17
CA SER A 240 -12.84 -22.87 14.76
C SER A 240 -13.10 -21.62 13.91
N LEU A 241 -12.07 -20.82 13.64
CA LEU A 241 -12.18 -19.58 12.88
C LEU A 241 -12.48 -19.84 11.41
N GLN A 242 -13.21 -18.90 10.81
CA GLN A 242 -13.39 -18.82 9.36
C GLN A 242 -12.36 -17.85 8.74
N PRO A 243 -12.05 -17.95 7.45
CA PRO A 243 -11.16 -16.99 6.79
C PRO A 243 -11.53 -15.52 7.03
N THR A 244 -12.81 -15.20 7.03
CA THR A 244 -13.33 -13.84 7.30
C THR A 244 -13.06 -13.32 8.70
N ASP A 245 -12.93 -14.21 9.69
CA ASP A 245 -12.60 -13.81 11.07
C ASP A 245 -11.15 -13.34 11.18
N VAL A 246 -10.27 -13.84 10.30
CA VAL A 246 -8.83 -13.56 10.32
C VAL A 246 -8.47 -12.38 9.43
N ILE A 247 -9.07 -12.30 8.23
CA ILE A 247 -8.70 -11.30 7.22
C ILE A 247 -9.75 -10.22 7.00
N GLY A 248 -10.93 -10.33 7.64
CA GLY A 248 -12.06 -9.43 7.39
C GLY A 248 -12.60 -9.52 5.97
N ASP A 249 -13.12 -8.41 5.48
CA ASP A 249 -13.68 -8.31 4.13
C ASP A 249 -12.56 -8.17 3.09
N VAL A 250 -12.47 -9.13 2.18
CA VAL A 250 -11.55 -9.15 1.04
C VAL A 250 -12.33 -9.28 -0.25
N GLU A 251 -11.96 -8.50 -1.26
CA GLU A 251 -12.55 -8.57 -2.59
C GLU A 251 -11.51 -9.08 -3.60
N ILE A 252 -11.93 -10.01 -4.45
CA ILE A 252 -11.13 -10.54 -5.53
C ILE A 252 -11.92 -10.42 -6.82
N PHE A 253 -11.33 -9.77 -7.82
CA PHE A 253 -11.93 -9.56 -9.13
C PHE A 253 -11.14 -10.33 -10.18
N GLY A 254 -11.82 -11.19 -10.92
CA GLY A 254 -11.31 -11.85 -12.12
C GLY A 254 -11.33 -10.93 -13.34
N GLN A 255 -10.79 -11.42 -14.45
CA GLN A 255 -10.53 -10.62 -15.66
C GLN A 255 -11.79 -9.93 -16.23
N HIS A 256 -12.98 -10.51 -16.10
CA HIS A 256 -14.24 -9.97 -16.65
C HIS A 256 -15.16 -9.36 -15.59
N GLU A 257 -14.91 -9.62 -14.31
CA GLU A 257 -15.79 -9.20 -13.21
C GLU A 257 -15.84 -7.68 -13.04
N LEU A 258 -14.71 -6.97 -13.28
CA LEU A 258 -14.69 -5.51 -13.22
C LEU A 258 -15.59 -4.86 -14.28
N ALA A 259 -15.71 -5.48 -15.47
CA ALA A 259 -16.61 -4.98 -16.51
C ALA A 259 -18.08 -5.21 -16.15
N GLU A 260 -18.42 -6.37 -15.58
CA GLU A 260 -19.77 -6.67 -15.08
C GLU A 260 -20.14 -5.77 -13.89
N LEU A 261 -19.19 -5.54 -12.96
CA LEU A 261 -19.37 -4.63 -11.84
C LEU A 261 -19.63 -3.20 -12.33
N ALA A 262 -18.84 -2.71 -13.30
CA ALA A 262 -18.97 -1.36 -13.84
C ALA A 262 -20.33 -1.12 -14.54
N SER A 263 -21.03 -2.17 -14.97
CA SER A 263 -22.37 -2.07 -15.55
C SER A 263 -23.50 -1.94 -14.52
N ASP A 264 -23.22 -2.18 -13.23
CA ASP A 264 -24.17 -2.14 -12.12
C ASP A 264 -23.83 -1.01 -11.16
N SER A 265 -24.52 0.12 -11.30
CA SER A 265 -24.27 1.33 -10.50
C SER A 265 -24.48 1.11 -8.98
N ALA A 266 -25.36 0.21 -8.56
CA ALA A 266 -25.59 -0.08 -7.17
C ALA A 266 -24.42 -0.85 -6.55
N LYS A 267 -23.83 -1.79 -7.29
CA LYS A 267 -22.61 -2.50 -6.86
C LYS A 267 -21.39 -1.59 -6.80
N VAL A 268 -21.25 -0.71 -7.80
CA VAL A 268 -20.18 0.31 -7.80
C VAL A 268 -20.32 1.25 -6.59
N ALA A 269 -21.52 1.73 -6.30
CA ALA A 269 -21.77 2.58 -5.14
C ALA A 269 -21.44 1.84 -3.81
N SER A 270 -21.87 0.60 -3.65
CA SER A 270 -21.56 -0.22 -2.49
C SER A 270 -20.05 -0.44 -2.30
N MET A 271 -19.33 -0.68 -3.39
CA MET A 271 -17.87 -0.80 -3.38
C MET A 271 -17.20 0.53 -2.95
N LEU A 272 -17.62 1.65 -3.54
CA LEU A 272 -17.05 2.97 -3.21
C LEU A 272 -17.30 3.36 -1.75
N HIS A 273 -18.46 3.03 -1.19
CA HIS A 273 -18.77 3.29 0.22
C HIS A 273 -17.80 2.60 1.19
N ARG A 274 -17.28 1.43 0.84
CA ARG A 274 -16.26 0.74 1.67
C ARG A 274 -14.92 1.47 1.71
N PHE A 275 -14.56 2.18 0.63
CA PHE A 275 -13.33 2.99 0.57
C PHE A 275 -13.44 4.36 1.25
N GLN A 276 -14.67 4.83 1.54
CA GLN A 276 -14.87 6.13 2.16
C GLN A 276 -14.62 6.17 3.68
N GLY A 277 -14.21 5.05 4.28
CA GLY A 277 -13.76 5.03 5.68
C GLY A 277 -14.84 5.32 6.73
N ASN A 278 -16.12 5.22 6.39
CA ASN A 278 -17.23 5.41 7.32
C ASN A 278 -17.46 4.13 8.16
N GLY A 279 -16.45 3.73 8.94
CA GLY A 279 -16.58 2.63 9.91
C GLY A 279 -17.75 2.84 10.89
N ASP A 280 -18.02 4.08 11.27
CA ASP A 280 -19.10 4.41 12.20
C ASP A 280 -20.50 4.30 11.56
N LEU A 281 -20.66 4.73 10.32
CA LEU A 281 -21.96 4.63 9.62
C LEU A 281 -22.37 3.19 9.32
N THR A 282 -21.43 2.30 9.03
CA THR A 282 -21.71 0.86 8.84
C THR A 282 -22.06 0.17 10.15
N ALA A 283 -21.48 0.58 11.27
CA ALA A 283 -21.84 0.07 12.61
C ALA A 283 -23.22 0.56 13.03
N GLU A 284 -23.55 1.83 12.82
CA GLU A 284 -24.87 2.41 13.05
C GLU A 284 -25.95 1.78 12.16
N HIS A 285 -25.69 1.58 10.87
CA HIS A 285 -26.60 0.88 9.96
C HIS A 285 -26.82 -0.58 10.37
N LYS A 286 -25.77 -1.30 10.79
CA LYS A 286 -25.90 -2.67 11.29
C LYS A 286 -26.71 -2.73 12.59
N ALA A 287 -26.50 -1.79 13.50
CA ALA A 287 -27.28 -1.67 14.73
C ALA A 287 -28.76 -1.36 14.45
N THR A 288 -29.03 -0.42 13.54
CA THR A 288 -30.40 -0.05 13.12
C THR A 288 -31.11 -1.20 12.41
N LEU A 289 -30.41 -1.96 11.55
CA LEU A 289 -30.95 -3.16 10.91
C LEU A 289 -31.23 -4.29 11.90
N ALA A 290 -30.42 -4.46 12.94
CA ALA A 290 -30.65 -5.43 14.00
C ALA A 290 -31.91 -5.05 14.81
N GLN A 291 -32.02 -3.77 15.19
CA GLN A 291 -33.23 -3.26 15.87
C GLN A 291 -34.51 -3.41 15.03
N LEU A 292 -34.42 -3.16 13.72
CA LEU A 292 -35.55 -3.36 12.80
C LEU A 292 -35.95 -4.84 12.67
N LYS A 293 -35.02 -5.77 12.71
CA LYS A 293 -35.31 -7.21 12.71
C LYS A 293 -35.99 -7.63 14.00
N GLU A 294 -35.44 -7.21 15.14
CA GLU A 294 -36.00 -7.49 16.46
C GLU A 294 -37.44 -6.94 16.62
N SER A 295 -37.67 -5.69 16.20
CA SER A 295 -38.99 -5.08 16.19
C SER A 295 -40.00 -5.77 15.25
N ARG A 296 -39.54 -6.38 14.16
CA ARG A 296 -40.40 -7.17 13.25
C ARG A 296 -40.74 -8.54 13.83
N GLU A 297 -39.82 -9.15 14.58
CA GLU A 297 -40.09 -10.42 15.27
C GLU A 297 -41.09 -10.25 16.43
N GLU A 298 -41.06 -9.08 17.14
CA GLU A 298 -42.00 -8.75 18.18
C GLU A 298 -43.44 -8.46 17.66
N LEU A 299 -43.58 -8.12 16.36
CA LEU A 299 -44.87 -7.78 15.74
C LEU A 299 -45.53 -8.97 15.00
N SER A 300 -44.88 -10.12 14.95
CA SER A 300 -45.35 -11.36 14.29
C SER A 300 -45.79 -12.39 15.32
#